data_5d138e72b919eab992a610d76ba18c28
#
_entry.id   5d138e72b919eab992a610d76ba18c28
#
_cell.length_a   1.000
_cell.length_b   1.000
_cell.length_c   1.000
_cell.angle_alpha   90.00
_cell.angle_beta   90.00
_cell.angle_gamma   90.00
#
_symmetry.space_group_name_H-M   'P 1'
#
loop_
_entity.id
_entity.type
_entity.pdbx_description
1 polymer ?
#
loop_
_entity_poly.entity_id
_entity_poly.type
_entity_poly.pdbx_seq_one_letter_code
_entity_poly.pdbx_strand_id
1 'polypeptide(L)'
;MRENPMGAMTPPNRKSCYNFRVVEINRVLDGDTIDVTIDLGFDLFKKERVRVAGVDTPEKRTRDLEEKELGIHATNWLKEKLEGAVAGDDDLVIRTELVGGVGKYGRLLGRLYIGDAVWSLNEQMITEGYAWAYDGGTKQKDFEELREIRRTFGTLSE
;
A
#
# COMPACT_ATOMS: atom_id res chain seq x y z
N MET A 1 -9.97 23.87 27.75
CA MET A 1 -10.48 22.79 26.88
C MET A 1 -10.79 23.34 25.50
N ARG A 2 -10.43 22.61 24.50
CA ARG A 2 -10.66 23.06 23.16
C ARG A 2 -12.08 22.75 22.70
N GLU A 3 -12.73 23.71 22.09
CA GLU A 3 -14.01 23.51 21.45
C GLU A 3 -13.87 22.58 20.24
N ASN A 4 -14.82 21.69 20.06
CA ASN A 4 -14.93 20.88 18.86
C ASN A 4 -16.08 21.42 18.01
N PRO A 5 -15.78 22.26 17.04
CA PRO A 5 -16.84 22.68 16.13
C PRO A 5 -17.38 21.48 15.37
N MET A 6 -18.63 21.58 14.94
CA MET A 6 -19.25 20.56 14.12
C MET A 6 -18.38 20.25 12.91
N GLY A 7 -18.06 19.03 12.69
CA GLY A 7 -17.22 18.59 11.59
C GLY A 7 -15.73 18.56 11.88
N ALA A 8 -15.26 19.10 12.97
CA ALA A 8 -13.86 19.05 13.37
C ALA A 8 -13.67 18.18 14.61
N MET A 9 -14.22 16.99 14.60
CA MET A 9 -14.17 16.06 15.73
C MET A 9 -12.74 15.62 16.00
N THR A 10 -12.20 16.00 17.15
CA THR A 10 -10.88 15.58 17.60
C THR A 10 -10.95 15.20 19.07
N PRO A 11 -11.62 14.08 19.39
CA PRO A 11 -11.68 13.63 20.77
C PRO A 11 -10.28 13.33 21.30
N PRO A 12 -10.05 13.48 22.60
CA PRO A 12 -8.74 13.32 23.20
C PRO A 12 -8.08 11.96 22.93
N ASN A 13 -8.87 10.91 22.77
CA ASN A 13 -8.39 9.56 22.56
C ASN A 13 -8.50 9.12 21.09
N ARG A 14 -8.66 10.05 20.18
CA ARG A 14 -8.78 9.71 18.76
C ARG A 14 -7.53 9.02 18.26
N LYS A 15 -7.72 7.87 17.65
CA LYS A 15 -6.63 7.15 16.97
C LYS A 15 -6.26 7.85 15.68
N SER A 16 -5.01 7.72 15.30
CA SER A 16 -4.50 8.33 14.06
C SER A 16 -4.87 7.55 12.80
N CYS A 17 -5.51 6.40 12.94
CA CYS A 17 -5.85 5.53 11.81
C CYS A 17 -7.11 4.72 12.07
N TYR A 18 -7.71 4.23 10.99
CA TYR A 18 -8.84 3.30 11.03
C TYR A 18 -8.52 2.06 10.21
N ASN A 19 -9.08 0.93 10.61
CA ASN A 19 -8.96 -0.34 9.90
C ASN A 19 -10.28 -0.68 9.24
N PHE A 20 -10.22 -1.08 7.95
CA PHE A 20 -11.37 -1.51 7.17
C PHE A 20 -11.02 -2.77 6.40
N ARG A 21 -12.01 -3.61 6.13
CA ARG A 21 -11.85 -4.75 5.26
C ARG A 21 -11.91 -4.31 3.80
N VAL A 22 -11.01 -4.83 2.98
CA VAL A 22 -11.06 -4.70 1.52
C VAL A 22 -11.79 -5.90 0.96
N VAL A 23 -12.87 -5.67 0.23
CA VAL A 23 -13.72 -6.76 -0.29
C VAL A 23 -13.47 -7.07 -1.75
N GLU A 24 -12.87 -6.14 -2.49
CA GLU A 24 -12.59 -6.32 -3.91
C GLU A 24 -11.35 -5.53 -4.32
N ILE A 25 -10.53 -6.15 -5.15
CA ILE A 25 -9.42 -5.48 -5.83
C ILE A 25 -9.91 -5.13 -7.23
N ASN A 26 -10.22 -3.87 -7.45
CA ASN A 26 -10.74 -3.41 -8.73
C ASN A 26 -9.63 -3.28 -9.77
N ARG A 27 -8.46 -2.81 -9.35
CA ARG A 27 -7.29 -2.68 -10.23
C ARG A 27 -6.02 -2.47 -9.44
N VAL A 28 -4.93 -3.07 -9.88
CA VAL A 28 -3.57 -2.75 -9.41
C VAL A 28 -2.90 -1.94 -10.53
N LEU A 29 -2.70 -0.65 -10.30
CA LEU A 29 -2.14 0.24 -11.30
C LEU A 29 -0.62 0.10 -11.37
N ASP A 30 0.01 0.17 -10.20
CA ASP A 30 1.44 0.07 -10.00
C ASP A 30 1.71 -0.70 -8.70
N GLY A 31 2.96 -0.97 -8.39
CA GLY A 31 3.32 -1.62 -7.13
C GLY A 31 2.98 -0.79 -5.88
N ASP A 32 2.61 0.45 -6.04
CA ASP A 32 2.29 1.36 -4.93
C ASP A 32 0.94 2.07 -5.07
N THR A 33 0.12 1.71 -6.07
CA THR A 33 -1.19 2.35 -6.30
C THR A 33 -2.22 1.33 -6.73
N ILE A 34 -3.32 1.26 -5.98
CA ILE A 34 -4.39 0.29 -6.21
C ILE A 34 -5.76 0.96 -6.16
N ASP A 35 -6.71 0.40 -6.89
CA ASP A 35 -8.13 0.72 -6.78
C ASP A 35 -8.83 -0.45 -6.10
N VAL A 36 -9.52 -0.18 -5.01
CA VAL A 36 -10.16 -1.19 -4.17
C VAL A 36 -11.57 -0.78 -3.78
N THR A 37 -12.37 -1.75 -3.38
CA THR A 37 -13.67 -1.52 -2.74
C THR A 37 -13.52 -1.88 -1.26
N ILE A 38 -13.85 -0.91 -0.42
CA ILE A 38 -13.71 -0.97 1.04
C ILE A 38 -15.07 -1.13 1.67
N ASP A 39 -15.18 -2.06 2.62
CA ASP A 39 -16.35 -2.26 3.45
C ASP A 39 -16.29 -1.29 4.64
N LEU A 40 -17.23 -0.34 4.68
CA LEU A 40 -17.32 0.64 5.75
C LEU A 40 -18.23 0.19 6.91
N GLY A 41 -18.78 -1.00 6.80
CA GLY A 41 -19.81 -1.47 7.71
C GLY A 41 -21.20 -0.94 7.34
N PHE A 42 -22.25 -1.45 7.99
CA PHE A 42 -23.63 -1.05 7.74
C PHE A 42 -24.08 -1.23 6.28
N ASP A 43 -23.52 -2.23 5.58
CA ASP A 43 -23.76 -2.42 4.15
C ASP A 43 -23.34 -1.23 3.26
N LEU A 44 -22.40 -0.44 3.73
CA LEU A 44 -21.82 0.67 2.97
C LEU A 44 -20.46 0.26 2.40
N PHE A 45 -20.31 0.45 1.11
CA PHE A 45 -19.06 0.14 0.40
C PHE A 45 -18.59 1.38 -0.34
N LYS A 46 -17.27 1.55 -0.40
CA LYS A 46 -16.68 2.69 -1.09
C LYS A 46 -15.53 2.25 -1.96
N LYS A 47 -15.51 2.72 -3.21
CA LYS A 47 -14.38 2.54 -4.10
C LYS A 47 -13.37 3.65 -3.86
N GLU A 48 -12.13 3.27 -3.65
CA GLU A 48 -11.04 4.21 -3.37
C GLU A 48 -9.78 3.87 -4.16
N ARG A 49 -9.10 4.92 -4.59
CA ARG A 49 -7.73 4.79 -5.06
C ARG A 49 -6.79 4.99 -3.87
N VAL A 50 -5.98 3.98 -3.62
CA VAL A 50 -5.10 3.91 -2.46
C VAL A 50 -3.65 3.98 -2.90
N ARG A 51 -2.89 4.86 -2.27
CA ARG A 51 -1.43 4.88 -2.33
C ARG A 51 -0.92 4.01 -1.18
N VAL A 52 -0.12 3.02 -1.52
CA VAL A 52 0.50 2.13 -0.51
C VAL A 52 1.52 2.95 0.27
N ALA A 53 1.24 3.17 1.55
CA ALA A 53 1.99 4.09 2.39
C ALA A 53 3.41 3.60 2.69
N GLY A 54 4.35 4.52 2.75
CA GLY A 54 5.73 4.25 3.18
C GLY A 54 6.61 3.55 2.16
N VAL A 55 6.15 3.35 0.94
CA VAL A 55 6.91 2.68 -0.12
C VAL A 55 6.95 3.50 -1.40
N ASP A 56 8.01 3.30 -2.16
CA ASP A 56 8.13 3.74 -3.54
C ASP A 56 8.58 2.55 -4.37
N THR A 57 7.94 2.35 -5.52
CA THR A 57 8.27 1.24 -6.42
C THR A 57 8.85 1.77 -7.73
N PRO A 58 9.65 0.95 -8.43
CA PRO A 58 10.10 1.31 -9.77
C PRO A 58 8.91 1.59 -10.68
N GLU A 59 9.10 2.54 -11.59
CA GLU A 59 8.06 2.94 -12.54
C GLU A 59 7.82 1.86 -13.60
N LYS A 60 6.58 1.49 -13.79
CA LYS A 60 6.17 0.57 -14.84
C LYS A 60 6.05 1.27 -16.20
N ARG A 61 5.69 2.55 -16.19
CA ARG A 61 5.51 3.38 -17.39
C ARG A 61 6.73 4.27 -17.60
N THR A 62 7.82 3.67 -18.03
CA THR A 62 9.08 4.35 -18.26
C THR A 62 9.73 3.81 -19.53
N ARG A 63 10.64 4.59 -20.12
CA ARG A 63 11.48 4.16 -21.24
C ARG A 63 12.70 3.39 -20.77
N ASP A 64 13.06 3.52 -19.51
CA ASP A 64 14.13 2.73 -18.90
C ASP A 64 13.66 1.29 -18.74
N LEU A 65 14.25 0.39 -19.51
CA LEU A 65 13.85 -1.03 -19.54
C LEU A 65 14.12 -1.74 -18.22
N GLU A 66 15.18 -1.36 -17.52
CA GLU A 66 15.51 -1.91 -16.20
C GLU A 66 14.47 -1.52 -15.16
N GLU A 67 14.16 -0.24 -15.08
CA GLU A 67 13.15 0.26 -14.17
C GLU A 67 11.78 -0.35 -14.49
N LYS A 68 11.42 -0.42 -15.76
CA LYS A 68 10.16 -0.98 -16.21
C LYS A 68 9.99 -2.43 -15.78
N GLU A 69 11.02 -3.25 -15.94
CA GLU A 69 10.99 -4.65 -15.53
C GLU A 69 10.76 -4.78 -14.03
N LEU A 70 11.52 -4.02 -13.24
CA LEU A 70 11.36 -4.03 -11.78
C LEU A 70 9.99 -3.50 -11.35
N GLY A 71 9.45 -2.52 -12.05
CA GLY A 71 8.11 -1.99 -11.80
C GLY A 71 7.01 -3.00 -12.10
N ILE A 72 7.15 -3.76 -13.18
CA ILE A 72 6.23 -4.86 -13.52
C ILE A 72 6.29 -5.95 -12.45
N HIS A 73 7.48 -6.32 -12.00
CA HIS A 73 7.66 -7.31 -10.93
C HIS A 73 6.97 -6.87 -9.64
N ALA A 74 7.15 -5.63 -9.24
CA ALA A 74 6.52 -5.09 -8.03
C ALA A 74 4.99 -5.09 -8.15
N THR A 75 4.47 -4.68 -9.31
CA THR A 75 3.03 -4.69 -9.59
C THR A 75 2.46 -6.10 -9.52
N ASN A 76 3.12 -7.06 -10.14
CA ASN A 76 2.67 -8.45 -10.16
C ASN A 76 2.71 -9.08 -8.76
N TRP A 77 3.75 -8.81 -7.98
CA TRP A 77 3.86 -9.28 -6.60
C TRP A 77 2.69 -8.78 -5.77
N LEU A 78 2.42 -7.48 -5.83
CA LEU A 78 1.32 -6.87 -5.06
C LEU A 78 -0.04 -7.44 -5.50
N LYS A 79 -0.26 -7.51 -6.80
CA LYS A 79 -1.50 -8.07 -7.36
C LYS A 79 -1.76 -9.50 -6.88
N GLU A 80 -0.74 -10.35 -6.94
CA GLU A 80 -0.83 -11.73 -6.49
C GLU A 80 -1.18 -11.82 -5.00
N LYS A 81 -0.50 -11.01 -4.16
CA LYS A 81 -0.77 -10.98 -2.72
C LYS A 81 -2.18 -10.51 -2.40
N LEU A 82 -2.64 -9.45 -3.06
CA LEU A 82 -3.96 -8.87 -2.81
C LEU A 82 -5.09 -9.79 -3.30
N GLU A 83 -4.98 -10.30 -4.51
CA GLU A 83 -5.99 -11.22 -5.06
C GLU A 83 -6.06 -12.51 -4.26
N GLY A 84 -4.93 -13.05 -3.85
CA GLY A 84 -4.86 -14.23 -2.99
C GLY A 84 -5.51 -14.01 -1.63
N ALA A 85 -5.31 -12.83 -1.04
CA ALA A 85 -5.91 -12.49 0.24
C ALA A 85 -7.44 -12.37 0.14
N VAL A 86 -7.94 -11.69 -0.88
CA VAL A 86 -9.39 -11.51 -1.07
C VAL A 86 -10.08 -12.84 -1.37
N ALA A 87 -9.43 -13.73 -2.11
CA ALA A 87 -9.96 -15.06 -2.44
C ALA A 87 -9.80 -16.08 -1.30
N GLY A 88 -8.93 -15.79 -0.33
CA GLY A 88 -8.63 -16.70 0.78
C GLY A 88 -9.55 -16.57 1.97
N ASP A 89 -9.21 -17.29 3.03
CA ASP A 89 -10.01 -17.32 4.26
C ASP A 89 -9.69 -16.14 5.20
N ASP A 90 -8.52 -15.52 5.04
CA ASP A 90 -8.13 -14.37 5.84
C ASP A 90 -8.61 -13.05 5.24
N ASP A 91 -8.99 -12.13 6.09
CA ASP A 91 -9.41 -10.81 5.63
C ASP A 91 -8.21 -10.00 5.14
N LEU A 92 -8.39 -9.28 4.05
CA LEU A 92 -7.48 -8.22 3.66
C LEU A 92 -7.94 -6.94 4.35
N VAL A 93 -7.08 -6.38 5.19
CA VAL A 93 -7.36 -5.19 5.98
C VAL A 93 -6.53 -4.01 5.49
N ILE A 94 -7.18 -2.89 5.26
CA ILE A 94 -6.50 -1.62 5.03
C ILE A 94 -6.54 -0.77 6.30
N ARG A 95 -5.38 -0.29 6.70
CA ARG A 95 -5.23 0.67 7.78
C ARG A 95 -4.98 2.03 7.17
N THR A 96 -5.94 2.94 7.33
CA THR A 96 -5.84 4.27 6.75
C THR A 96 -5.12 5.22 7.70
N GLU A 97 -4.35 6.12 7.15
CA GLU A 97 -3.71 7.18 7.93
C GLU A 97 -4.63 8.40 7.99
N LEU A 98 -4.90 8.87 9.20
CA LEU A 98 -5.83 9.97 9.41
C LEU A 98 -5.22 11.34 9.22
N VAL A 99 -3.97 11.50 9.57
CA VAL A 99 -3.32 12.82 9.47
C VAL A 99 -3.15 13.16 8.01
N GLY A 100 -4.02 14.05 7.55
CA GLY A 100 -4.17 14.31 6.14
C GLY A 100 -4.98 13.26 5.40
N GLY A 101 -4.94 12.00 5.79
CA GLY A 101 -5.71 10.88 5.22
C GLY A 101 -5.58 10.65 3.73
N VAL A 102 -5.03 11.61 3.03
CA VAL A 102 -5.00 11.73 1.59
C VAL A 102 -3.56 12.03 1.17
N GLY A 103 -3.05 11.28 0.23
CA GLY A 103 -1.71 11.48 -0.31
C GLY A 103 -1.62 12.72 -1.20
N LYS A 104 -0.42 12.96 -1.71
CA LYS A 104 -0.03 14.15 -2.47
C LYS A 104 -0.98 14.51 -3.63
N TYR A 105 -1.63 13.51 -4.24
CA TYR A 105 -2.51 13.70 -5.39
C TYR A 105 -3.97 13.31 -5.07
N GLY A 106 -4.39 13.48 -3.84
CA GLY A 106 -5.75 13.14 -3.45
C GLY A 106 -5.99 11.64 -3.24
N ARG A 107 -4.93 10.84 -3.19
CA ARG A 107 -5.03 9.40 -2.95
C ARG A 107 -5.03 9.12 -1.46
N LEU A 108 -5.89 8.20 -1.05
CA LEU A 108 -5.91 7.69 0.32
C LEU A 108 -4.59 6.95 0.59
N LEU A 109 -3.96 7.24 1.72
CA LEU A 109 -2.78 6.51 2.18
C LEU A 109 -3.21 5.32 3.01
N GLY A 110 -2.66 4.14 2.72
CA GLY A 110 -3.03 2.93 3.44
C GLY A 110 -1.90 1.94 3.61
N ARG A 111 -1.99 1.20 4.73
CA ARG A 111 -1.18 0.02 5.00
C ARG A 111 -2.06 -1.20 4.88
N LEU A 112 -1.54 -2.25 4.27
CA LEU A 112 -2.30 -3.45 3.92
C LEU A 112 -1.82 -4.63 4.75
N TYR A 113 -2.77 -5.34 5.37
CA TYR A 113 -2.49 -6.50 6.22
C TYR A 113 -3.36 -7.67 5.79
N ILE A 114 -2.81 -8.86 5.84
CA ILE A 114 -3.56 -10.10 5.59
C ILE A 114 -3.82 -10.78 6.94
N GLY A 115 -5.08 -10.91 7.32
CA GLY A 115 -5.49 -11.50 8.59
C GLY A 115 -4.88 -10.76 9.78
N ASP A 116 -4.33 -11.50 10.72
CA ASP A 116 -3.70 -10.98 11.93
C ASP A 116 -2.19 -10.76 11.78
N ALA A 117 -1.69 -10.66 10.56
CA ALA A 117 -0.28 -10.50 10.29
C ALA A 117 0.29 -9.26 11.01
N VAL A 118 1.44 -9.42 11.64
CA VAL A 118 2.15 -8.33 12.30
C VAL A 118 2.77 -7.39 11.27
N TRP A 119 3.26 -7.96 10.16
CA TRP A 119 3.92 -7.22 9.09
C TRP A 119 2.94 -6.88 7.98
N SER A 120 2.91 -5.61 7.62
CA SER A 120 2.11 -5.17 6.48
C SER A 120 2.70 -5.65 5.15
N LEU A 121 1.89 -5.70 4.10
CA LEU A 121 2.38 -5.92 2.74
C LEU A 121 3.35 -4.81 2.33
N ASN A 122 3.15 -3.58 2.83
CA ASN A 122 4.06 -2.45 2.64
C ASN A 122 5.48 -2.80 3.09
N GLU A 123 5.60 -3.33 4.30
CA GLU A 123 6.89 -3.74 4.88
C GLU A 123 7.49 -4.95 4.16
N GLN A 124 6.64 -5.90 3.79
CA GLN A 124 7.08 -7.08 3.03
C GLN A 124 7.65 -6.71 1.67
N MET A 125 7.05 -5.74 0.98
CA MET A 125 7.59 -5.25 -0.30
C MET A 125 9.03 -4.75 -0.16
N ILE A 126 9.30 -4.01 0.90
CA ILE A 126 10.65 -3.48 1.17
C ILE A 126 11.61 -4.62 1.52
N THR A 127 11.18 -5.51 2.41
CA THR A 127 12.00 -6.64 2.88
C THR A 127 12.37 -7.59 1.74
N GLU A 128 11.46 -7.81 0.80
CA GLU A 128 11.68 -8.71 -0.33
C GLU A 128 12.31 -8.04 -1.56
N GLY A 129 12.55 -6.73 -1.51
CA GLY A 129 13.25 -6.01 -2.58
C GLY A 129 12.38 -5.57 -3.75
N TYR A 130 11.09 -5.37 -3.54
CA TYR A 130 10.17 -4.85 -4.56
C TYR A 130 9.97 -3.35 -4.49
N ALA A 131 10.29 -2.74 -3.36
CA ALA A 131 10.10 -1.31 -3.12
C ALA A 131 11.20 -0.76 -2.22
N TRP A 132 11.42 0.55 -2.35
CA TRP A 132 12.22 1.32 -1.39
C TRP A 132 11.32 1.87 -0.29
N ALA A 133 11.87 2.05 0.89
CA ALA A 133 11.22 2.84 1.94
C ALA A 133 11.12 4.30 1.49
N TYR A 134 9.96 4.91 1.70
CA TYR A 134 9.70 6.26 1.23
C TYR A 134 8.87 7.06 2.25
N ASP A 135 9.37 8.24 2.60
CA ASP A 135 8.75 9.13 3.59
C ASP A 135 8.03 10.35 2.99
N GLY A 136 7.97 10.42 1.66
CA GLY A 136 7.38 11.56 0.95
C GLY A 136 8.40 12.62 0.48
N GLY A 137 9.67 12.44 0.80
CA GLY A 137 10.75 13.34 0.40
C GLY A 137 11.28 13.06 -1.01
N THR A 138 12.59 13.23 -1.19
CA THR A 138 13.25 12.94 -2.47
C THR A 138 13.33 11.45 -2.70
N LYS A 139 12.91 10.99 -3.86
CA LYS A 139 12.99 9.58 -4.24
C LYS A 139 14.43 9.18 -4.56
N GLN A 140 14.84 8.06 -3.99
CA GLN A 140 16.14 7.45 -4.25
C GLN A 140 15.89 6.19 -5.09
N LYS A 141 16.42 6.17 -6.31
CA LYS A 141 16.21 5.04 -7.24
C LYS A 141 17.48 4.23 -7.40
N ASP A 142 17.74 3.36 -6.44
CA ASP A 142 18.86 2.42 -6.48
C ASP A 142 18.34 1.02 -6.87
N PHE A 143 18.36 0.73 -8.17
CA PHE A 143 17.85 -0.53 -8.69
C PHE A 143 18.71 -1.73 -8.27
N GLU A 144 20.02 -1.53 -8.12
CA GLU A 144 20.91 -2.60 -7.69
C GLU A 144 20.62 -3.01 -6.24
N GLU A 145 20.28 -2.06 -5.38
CA GLU A 145 19.83 -2.37 -4.03
C GLU A 145 18.63 -3.32 -4.02
N LEU A 146 17.62 -3.05 -4.85
CA LEU A 146 16.46 -3.92 -4.96
C LEU A 146 16.83 -5.32 -5.46
N ARG A 147 17.70 -5.41 -6.46
CA ARG A 147 18.16 -6.70 -6.98
C ARG A 147 18.92 -7.49 -5.92
N GLU A 148 19.80 -6.84 -5.20
CA GLU A 148 20.58 -7.48 -4.16
C GLU A 148 19.68 -8.03 -3.03
N ILE A 149 18.70 -7.27 -2.61
CA ILE A 149 17.72 -7.72 -1.63
C ILE A 149 16.96 -8.95 -2.15
N ARG A 150 16.51 -8.92 -3.42
CA ARG A 150 15.80 -10.05 -4.02
C ARG A 150 16.66 -11.30 -4.12
N ARG A 151 17.94 -11.17 -4.46
CA ARG A 151 18.87 -12.30 -4.49
C ARG A 151 19.03 -12.92 -3.10
N THR A 152 19.21 -12.08 -2.10
CA THR A 152 19.31 -12.50 -0.70
C THR A 152 18.03 -13.19 -0.23
N PHE A 153 16.87 -12.66 -0.63
CA PHE A 153 15.58 -13.25 -0.27
C PHE A 153 15.26 -14.50 -1.12
N GLY A 154 15.94 -14.72 -2.24
CA GLY A 154 15.75 -15.88 -3.11
C GLY A 154 14.64 -15.74 -4.14
N THR A 155 14.18 -14.53 -4.43
CA THR A 155 13.09 -14.26 -5.39
C THR A 155 13.58 -13.81 -6.77
N LEU A 156 14.89 -13.64 -6.93
CA LEU A 156 15.50 -13.27 -8.22
C LEU A 156 16.54 -14.31 -8.60
N SER A 157 16.43 -14.84 -9.81
CA SER A 157 17.47 -15.71 -10.38
C SER A 157 18.71 -14.87 -10.73
N GLU A 158 19.84 -15.46 -10.56
CA GLU A 158 21.11 -14.87 -11.02
C GLU A 158 21.23 -14.89 -12.54
#